data_4398affe2aed12a88dac476103fb6b5b
#
_entry.id   4398affe2aed12a88dac476103fb6b5b
#
_cell.length_a   1.000
_cell.length_b   1.000
_cell.length_c   1.000
_cell.angle_alpha   90.00
_cell.angle_beta   90.00
_cell.angle_gamma   90.00
#
_symmetry.space_group_name_H-M   'P 1'
#
loop_
_entity.id
_entity.type
_entity.pdbx_description
1 polymer ?
#
loop_
_entity_poly.entity_id
_entity_poly.type
_entity_poly.pdbx_seq_one_letter_code
_entity_poly.pdbx_strand_id
1 'polypeptide(L)'
;MTDPVLNVSDVTVARSGDPILQGVSLTVRAGEHWALLGPNGAGKTTLLRMLGALEHPTKGAVEVLGQRLGRVDIRALRAGIGHVDPRHAPSGALTVREVVLTGATNTAGLIPRWQASPEQLAEADRLVDLLGLSHRHNADWQILSQGQRGRTLIARALMPSPRLLLLDEPATGLDLAGREQLLERVDLLQRTHPDLASVLVTHHLEELPPGTTHAMLLRDGRTVAAGAVDEVITTAHISTCFDHPVRILRDEGRWSVRPAQPQLN
;
A
#
# COMPACT_ATOMS: atom_id res chain seq x y z
N MET A 1 10.00 0.57 23.92
CA MET A 1 9.52 1.24 22.68
C MET A 1 10.02 0.38 21.53
N THR A 2 9.13 -0.20 20.75
CA THR A 2 9.53 -1.00 19.57
C THR A 2 10.10 -0.08 18.50
N ASP A 3 11.20 -0.49 17.87
CA ASP A 3 11.83 0.27 16.78
C ASP A 3 10.83 0.47 15.63
N PRO A 4 10.84 1.65 14.97
CA PRO A 4 9.92 1.92 13.87
C PRO A 4 10.20 0.98 12.69
N VAL A 5 9.13 0.58 12.02
CA VAL A 5 9.19 -0.18 10.74
C VAL A 5 9.66 0.73 9.61
N LEU A 6 9.20 1.99 9.63
CA LEU A 6 9.64 3.05 8.71
C LEU A 6 10.01 4.31 9.51
N ASN A 7 11.11 4.94 9.12
CA ASN A 7 11.49 6.25 9.59
C ASN A 7 12.01 7.11 8.44
N VAL A 8 11.23 8.10 8.06
CA VAL A 8 11.51 9.08 7.00
C VAL A 8 11.78 10.42 7.67
N SER A 9 12.96 10.99 7.47
CA SER A 9 13.40 12.21 8.15
C SER A 9 13.80 13.29 7.14
N ASP A 10 13.01 14.35 7.07
CA ASP A 10 13.25 15.56 6.26
C ASP A 10 13.63 15.27 4.80
N VAL A 11 12.85 14.38 4.18
CA VAL A 11 13.15 13.88 2.84
C VAL A 11 12.76 14.89 1.77
N THR A 12 13.73 15.20 0.91
CA THR A 12 13.55 16.00 -0.29
C THR A 12 13.93 15.17 -1.52
N VAL A 13 13.10 15.24 -2.57
CA VAL A 13 13.37 14.63 -3.88
C VAL A 13 13.19 15.70 -4.96
N ALA A 14 14.17 15.82 -5.86
CA ALA A 14 14.08 16.66 -7.04
C ALA A 14 14.44 15.85 -8.27
N ARG A 15 13.74 16.10 -9.40
CA ARG A 15 14.06 15.54 -10.73
C ARG A 15 14.19 16.68 -11.73
N SER A 16 15.31 16.71 -12.44
CA SER A 16 15.60 17.78 -13.43
C SER A 16 15.45 19.22 -12.87
N GLY A 17 15.67 19.37 -11.55
CA GLY A 17 15.54 20.66 -10.86
C GLY A 17 14.17 20.90 -10.23
N ASP A 18 13.14 20.16 -10.63
CA ASP A 18 11.79 20.31 -10.08
C ASP A 18 11.63 19.53 -8.77
N PRO A 19 11.17 20.17 -7.68
CA PRO A 19 10.95 19.51 -6.41
C PRO A 19 9.69 18.62 -6.47
N ILE A 20 9.85 17.32 -6.17
CA ILE A 20 8.74 16.35 -6.08
C ILE A 20 8.32 16.13 -4.64
N LEU A 21 9.29 16.08 -3.72
CA LEU A 21 9.05 16.04 -2.27
C LEU A 21 9.92 17.08 -1.59
N GLN A 22 9.41 17.72 -0.53
CA GLN A 22 10.03 18.86 0.12
C GLN A 22 9.89 18.73 1.65
N GLY A 23 10.93 18.19 2.32
CA GLY A 23 10.98 18.10 3.77
C GLY A 23 9.94 17.15 4.39
N VAL A 24 9.64 16.03 3.71
CA VAL A 24 8.63 15.06 4.19
C VAL A 24 9.24 14.21 5.30
N SER A 25 8.50 14.08 6.40
CA SER A 25 8.85 13.18 7.52
C SER A 25 7.67 12.29 7.87
N LEU A 26 7.95 11.00 8.15
CA LEU A 26 6.95 9.99 8.46
C LEU A 26 7.58 8.89 9.33
N THR A 27 6.93 8.51 10.41
CA THR A 27 7.32 7.35 11.22
C THR A 27 6.16 6.37 11.28
N VAL A 28 6.41 5.10 10.91
CA VAL A 28 5.42 4.01 10.96
C VAL A 28 5.93 2.92 11.90
N ARG A 29 5.09 2.46 12.81
CA ARG A 29 5.40 1.38 13.75
C ARG A 29 4.73 0.07 13.35
N ALA A 30 5.16 -1.03 13.95
CA ALA A 30 4.50 -2.32 13.79
C ALA A 30 3.02 -2.22 14.20
N GLY A 31 2.15 -2.84 13.39
CA GLY A 31 0.70 -2.82 13.59
C GLY A 31 0.01 -1.50 13.23
N GLU A 32 0.75 -0.49 12.76
CA GLU A 32 0.12 0.72 12.24
C GLU A 32 -0.26 0.56 10.77
N HIS A 33 -1.47 1.02 10.44
CA HIS A 33 -2.03 0.99 9.09
C HIS A 33 -2.26 2.41 8.60
N TRP A 34 -1.38 2.86 7.72
CA TRP A 34 -1.35 4.24 7.23
C TRP A 34 -2.04 4.39 5.89
N ALA A 35 -2.82 5.45 5.75
CA ALA A 35 -3.32 5.95 4.47
C ALA A 35 -2.47 7.13 4.00
N LEU A 36 -1.88 7.05 2.82
CA LEU A 36 -1.20 8.16 2.15
C LEU A 36 -2.13 8.72 1.07
N LEU A 37 -2.69 9.90 1.36
CA LEU A 37 -3.71 10.56 0.54
C LEU A 37 -3.18 11.85 -0.08
N GLY A 38 -3.78 12.26 -1.19
CA GLY A 38 -3.49 13.53 -1.86
C GLY A 38 -3.85 13.49 -3.34
N PRO A 39 -3.89 14.66 -4.00
CA PRO A 39 -4.20 14.73 -5.43
C PRO A 39 -3.16 14.03 -6.29
N ASN A 40 -3.49 13.83 -7.57
CA ASN A 40 -2.52 13.33 -8.55
C ASN A 40 -1.36 14.31 -8.67
N GLY A 41 -0.13 13.79 -8.78
CA GLY A 41 1.08 14.62 -8.80
C GLY A 41 1.60 15.09 -7.44
N ALA A 42 0.92 14.82 -6.32
CA ALA A 42 1.36 15.24 -4.98
C ALA A 42 2.67 14.62 -4.50
N GLY A 43 3.23 13.61 -5.19
CA GLY A 43 4.46 12.92 -4.79
C GLY A 43 4.26 11.58 -4.09
N LYS A 44 3.01 11.09 -3.95
CA LYS A 44 2.67 9.84 -3.24
C LYS A 44 3.46 8.63 -3.73
N THR A 45 3.44 8.37 -5.04
CA THR A 45 4.18 7.24 -5.65
C THR A 45 5.69 7.37 -5.44
N THR A 46 6.25 8.59 -5.49
CA THR A 46 7.67 8.83 -5.22
C THR A 46 8.00 8.50 -3.77
N LEU A 47 7.19 8.93 -2.81
CA LEU A 47 7.34 8.55 -1.41
C LEU A 47 7.24 7.03 -1.25
N LEU A 48 6.19 6.40 -1.79
CA LEU A 48 5.99 4.95 -1.70
C LEU A 48 7.17 4.15 -2.26
N ARG A 49 7.76 4.60 -3.39
CA ARG A 49 8.94 3.96 -3.98
C ARG A 49 10.16 3.99 -3.05
N MET A 50 10.34 5.06 -2.29
CA MET A 50 11.40 5.12 -1.26
C MET A 50 11.09 4.19 -0.09
N LEU A 51 9.83 4.13 0.38
CA LEU A 51 9.42 3.18 1.43
C LEU A 51 9.63 1.73 0.99
N GLY A 52 9.48 1.43 -0.31
CA GLY A 52 9.77 0.13 -0.93
C GLY A 52 11.25 -0.10 -1.27
N ALA A 53 12.15 0.78 -0.85
CA ALA A 53 13.59 0.74 -1.18
C ALA A 53 13.87 0.68 -2.70
N LEU A 54 13.01 1.31 -3.52
CA LEU A 54 13.13 1.38 -4.98
C LEU A 54 13.78 2.70 -5.45
N GLU A 55 13.82 3.71 -4.58
CA GLU A 55 14.32 5.04 -4.88
C GLU A 55 15.03 5.63 -3.64
N HIS A 56 15.98 6.52 -3.85
CA HIS A 56 16.71 7.20 -2.78
C HIS A 56 16.34 8.68 -2.71
N PRO A 57 16.32 9.29 -1.52
CA PRO A 57 16.09 10.71 -1.41
C PRO A 57 17.29 11.53 -1.94
N THR A 58 17.02 12.74 -2.43
CA THR A 58 18.08 13.71 -2.76
C THR A 58 18.70 14.31 -1.50
N LYS A 59 17.87 14.55 -0.46
CA LYS A 59 18.27 15.00 0.88
C LYS A 59 17.40 14.30 1.93
N GLY A 60 17.90 14.30 3.17
CA GLY A 60 17.23 13.62 4.28
C GLY A 60 17.66 12.15 4.41
N ALA A 61 16.88 11.36 5.15
CA ALA A 61 17.17 9.96 5.38
C ALA A 61 15.89 9.11 5.38
N VAL A 62 16.00 7.89 4.87
CA VAL A 62 14.95 6.87 4.95
C VAL A 62 15.53 5.61 5.57
N GLU A 63 14.90 5.14 6.62
CA GLU A 63 15.19 3.86 7.27
C GLU A 63 13.97 2.95 7.13
N VAL A 64 14.20 1.74 6.65
CA VAL A 64 13.18 0.72 6.45
C VAL A 64 13.61 -0.53 7.21
N LEU A 65 12.73 -1.05 8.08
CA LEU A 65 13.02 -2.21 8.92
C LEU A 65 14.32 -2.06 9.74
N GLY A 66 14.61 -0.84 10.22
CA GLY A 66 15.81 -0.50 10.96
C GLY A 66 17.08 -0.36 10.11
N GLN A 67 16.96 -0.40 8.77
CA GLN A 67 18.10 -0.31 7.85
C GLN A 67 18.03 0.98 7.04
N ARG A 68 19.11 1.78 7.06
CA ARG A 68 19.21 3.04 6.34
C ARG A 68 19.49 2.80 4.86
N LEU A 69 18.65 3.35 3.97
CA LEU A 69 18.85 3.27 2.51
C LEU A 69 20.23 3.85 2.12
N GLY A 70 20.90 3.21 1.16
CA GLY A 70 22.24 3.56 0.70
C GLY A 70 23.38 2.88 1.47
N ARG A 71 23.09 2.10 2.54
CA ARG A 71 24.07 1.36 3.36
C ARG A 71 23.67 -0.08 3.63
N VAL A 72 22.87 -0.69 2.77
CA VAL A 72 22.18 -1.97 3.01
C VAL A 72 22.15 -2.82 1.76
N ASP A 73 22.13 -4.15 1.94
CA ASP A 73 21.76 -5.06 0.86
C ASP A 73 20.26 -4.88 0.52
N ILE A 74 20.01 -4.19 -0.58
CA ILE A 74 18.66 -3.88 -1.05
C ILE A 74 17.82 -5.13 -1.32
N ARG A 75 18.44 -6.25 -1.75
CA ARG A 75 17.71 -7.49 -2.01
C ARG A 75 17.22 -8.12 -0.71
N ALA A 76 18.10 -8.20 0.29
CA ALA A 76 17.74 -8.69 1.63
C ALA A 76 16.67 -7.81 2.29
N LEU A 77 16.80 -6.47 2.18
CA LEU A 77 15.82 -5.54 2.71
C LEU A 77 14.44 -5.73 2.07
N ARG A 78 14.38 -5.83 0.74
CA ARG A 78 13.12 -6.01 0.00
C ARG A 78 12.42 -7.33 0.29
N ALA A 79 13.10 -8.35 0.76
CA ALA A 79 12.46 -9.59 1.20
C ALA A 79 11.51 -9.37 2.40
N GLY A 80 11.76 -8.34 3.23
CA GLY A 80 10.88 -7.96 4.34
C GLY A 80 9.76 -6.98 3.97
N ILE A 81 9.62 -6.61 2.67
CA ILE A 81 8.66 -5.63 2.17
C ILE A 81 7.75 -6.29 1.12
N GLY A 82 6.47 -6.37 1.40
CA GLY A 82 5.44 -6.69 0.41
C GLY A 82 5.08 -5.44 -0.38
N HIS A 83 5.20 -5.46 -1.70
CA HIS A 83 4.82 -4.33 -2.55
C HIS A 83 3.79 -4.78 -3.59
N VAL A 84 2.65 -4.12 -3.60
CA VAL A 84 1.52 -4.35 -4.52
C VAL A 84 1.35 -3.12 -5.39
N ASP A 85 1.62 -3.28 -6.68
CA ASP A 85 1.32 -2.31 -7.74
C ASP A 85 0.50 -3.03 -8.81
N PRO A 86 -0.81 -2.73 -8.96
CA PRO A 86 -1.68 -3.40 -9.94
C PRO A 86 -1.21 -3.26 -11.39
N ARG A 87 -0.36 -2.28 -11.68
CA ARG A 87 0.21 -2.07 -13.03
C ARG A 87 1.31 -3.06 -13.39
N HIS A 88 1.89 -3.76 -12.40
CA HIS A 88 2.95 -4.74 -12.59
C HIS A 88 2.36 -6.17 -12.65
N ALA A 89 2.01 -6.61 -13.86
CA ALA A 89 1.51 -7.96 -14.08
C ALA A 89 2.63 -9.01 -13.95
N PRO A 90 2.33 -10.20 -13.40
CA PRO A 90 3.22 -11.35 -13.47
C PRO A 90 3.52 -11.76 -14.92
N SER A 91 4.70 -12.34 -15.15
CA SER A 91 5.16 -12.79 -16.48
C SER A 91 4.84 -14.25 -16.70
N GLY A 92 4.30 -14.60 -17.88
CA GLY A 92 4.00 -15.97 -18.30
C GLY A 92 2.53 -16.37 -18.12
N ALA A 93 2.21 -17.60 -18.57
CA ALA A 93 0.91 -18.24 -18.35
C ALA A 93 0.96 -18.92 -16.98
N LEU A 94 0.48 -18.24 -15.94
CA LEU A 94 0.54 -18.69 -14.55
C LEU A 94 -0.87 -18.84 -13.98
N THR A 95 -1.05 -19.83 -13.14
CA THR A 95 -2.22 -19.96 -12.28
C THR A 95 -2.13 -18.99 -11.08
N VAL A 96 -3.26 -18.74 -10.39
CA VAL A 96 -3.30 -17.92 -9.16
C VAL A 96 -2.26 -18.41 -8.14
N ARG A 97 -2.21 -19.73 -7.86
CA ARG A 97 -1.22 -20.32 -6.94
C ARG A 97 0.21 -20.04 -7.39
N GLU A 98 0.51 -20.22 -8.66
CA GLU A 98 1.85 -19.98 -9.20
C GLU A 98 2.24 -18.49 -9.12
N VAL A 99 1.31 -17.56 -9.37
CA VAL A 99 1.55 -16.14 -9.16
C VAL A 99 1.91 -15.87 -7.70
N VAL A 100 1.18 -16.44 -6.74
CA VAL A 100 1.49 -16.29 -5.31
C VAL A 100 2.87 -16.85 -4.98
N LEU A 101 3.22 -18.02 -5.50
CA LEU A 101 4.53 -18.66 -5.31
C LEU A 101 5.71 -17.82 -5.84
N THR A 102 5.51 -16.99 -6.88
CA THR A 102 6.57 -16.06 -7.33
C THR A 102 6.99 -15.07 -6.25
N GLY A 103 6.13 -14.83 -5.25
CA GLY A 103 6.46 -14.01 -4.08
C GLY A 103 7.59 -14.60 -3.24
N ALA A 104 7.69 -15.93 -3.12
CA ALA A 104 8.75 -16.58 -2.36
C ALA A 104 10.16 -16.32 -2.93
N THR A 105 10.26 -16.05 -4.23
CA THR A 105 11.52 -15.77 -4.93
C THR A 105 11.65 -14.28 -5.30
N ASN A 106 10.62 -13.48 -5.03
CA ASN A 106 10.52 -12.07 -5.42
C ASN A 106 10.81 -11.83 -6.92
N THR A 107 10.27 -12.69 -7.80
CA THR A 107 10.46 -12.65 -9.25
C THR A 107 9.15 -12.39 -9.97
N ALA A 108 9.20 -11.86 -11.20
CA ALA A 108 7.99 -11.60 -12.00
C ALA A 108 7.32 -12.87 -12.53
N GLY A 109 8.04 -13.99 -12.60
CA GLY A 109 7.57 -15.31 -13.04
C GLY A 109 8.28 -16.42 -12.30
N LEU A 110 7.86 -17.67 -12.51
CA LEU A 110 8.53 -18.83 -11.92
C LEU A 110 9.96 -18.98 -12.48
N ILE A 111 10.91 -19.24 -11.59
CA ILE A 111 12.30 -19.51 -11.97
C ILE A 111 12.36 -20.93 -12.59
N PRO A 112 13.00 -21.12 -13.77
CA PRO A 112 13.14 -22.43 -14.37
C PRO A 112 13.78 -23.44 -13.40
N ARG A 113 13.18 -24.61 -13.29
CA ARG A 113 13.61 -25.71 -12.39
C ARG A 113 13.50 -25.42 -10.89
N TRP A 114 13.03 -24.24 -10.46
CA TRP A 114 12.71 -24.02 -9.07
C TRP A 114 11.45 -24.80 -8.68
N GLN A 115 11.51 -25.45 -7.53
CA GLN A 115 10.36 -26.18 -6.97
C GLN A 115 10.05 -25.62 -5.60
N ALA A 116 8.78 -25.28 -5.39
CA ALA A 116 8.31 -24.86 -4.07
C ALA A 116 8.37 -26.03 -3.08
N SER A 117 8.77 -25.75 -1.84
CA SER A 117 8.67 -26.73 -0.77
C SER A 117 7.20 -27.00 -0.41
N PRO A 118 6.90 -28.15 0.27
CA PRO A 118 5.54 -28.41 0.76
C PRO A 118 4.98 -27.29 1.64
N GLU A 119 5.82 -26.66 2.45
CA GLU A 119 5.45 -25.53 3.34
C GLU A 119 5.09 -24.29 2.50
N GLN A 120 5.85 -24.00 1.44
CA GLN A 120 5.57 -22.89 0.53
C GLN A 120 4.26 -23.10 -0.25
N LEU A 121 3.98 -24.33 -0.66
CA LEU A 121 2.72 -24.68 -1.31
C LEU A 121 1.55 -24.50 -0.36
N ALA A 122 1.65 -25.00 0.88
CA ALA A 122 0.63 -24.85 1.89
C ALA A 122 0.38 -23.37 2.25
N GLU A 123 1.46 -22.57 2.35
CA GLU A 123 1.34 -21.15 2.63
C GLU A 123 0.70 -20.39 1.45
N ALA A 124 1.06 -20.71 0.21
CA ALA A 124 0.41 -20.12 -0.97
C ALA A 124 -1.09 -20.41 -0.99
N ASP A 125 -1.49 -21.65 -0.69
CA ASP A 125 -2.90 -22.03 -0.61
C ASP A 125 -3.63 -21.28 0.52
N ARG A 126 -3.03 -21.18 1.70
CA ARG A 126 -3.57 -20.43 2.83
C ARG A 126 -3.78 -18.94 2.47
N LEU A 127 -2.82 -18.32 1.79
CA LEU A 127 -2.92 -16.91 1.38
C LEU A 127 -3.99 -16.70 0.30
N VAL A 128 -4.12 -17.62 -0.66
CA VAL A 128 -5.20 -17.60 -1.67
C VAL A 128 -6.57 -17.65 -0.98
N ASP A 129 -6.73 -18.52 0.03
CA ASP A 129 -7.97 -18.66 0.80
C ASP A 129 -8.26 -17.40 1.65
N LEU A 130 -7.24 -16.87 2.33
CA LEU A 130 -7.35 -15.64 3.13
C LEU A 130 -7.86 -14.47 2.29
N LEU A 131 -7.40 -14.35 1.05
CA LEU A 131 -7.80 -13.30 0.11
C LEU A 131 -9.14 -13.62 -0.63
N GLY A 132 -9.85 -14.69 -0.22
CA GLY A 132 -11.17 -15.05 -0.74
C GLY A 132 -11.14 -15.57 -2.18
N LEU A 133 -10.08 -16.31 -2.54
CA LEU A 133 -9.87 -16.89 -3.86
C LEU A 133 -9.84 -18.44 -3.83
N SER A 134 -10.41 -19.08 -2.79
CA SER A 134 -10.37 -20.54 -2.57
C SER A 134 -10.81 -21.37 -3.78
N HIS A 135 -11.75 -20.87 -4.57
CA HIS A 135 -12.25 -21.53 -5.79
C HIS A 135 -11.42 -21.22 -7.04
N ARG A 136 -10.28 -20.51 -6.91
CA ARG A 136 -9.48 -19.99 -8.03
C ARG A 136 -8.01 -20.43 -8.03
N HIS A 137 -7.58 -21.30 -7.13
CA HIS A 137 -6.17 -21.74 -7.01
C HIS A 137 -5.51 -22.09 -8.36
N ASN A 138 -6.22 -22.83 -9.20
CA ASN A 138 -5.76 -23.31 -10.50
C ASN A 138 -6.30 -22.48 -11.68
N ALA A 139 -6.99 -21.35 -11.42
CA ALA A 139 -7.45 -20.48 -12.48
C ALA A 139 -6.28 -19.73 -13.13
N ASP A 140 -6.31 -19.57 -14.44
CA ASP A 140 -5.32 -18.78 -15.17
C ASP A 140 -5.41 -17.30 -14.73
N TRP A 141 -4.27 -16.69 -14.45
CA TRP A 141 -4.14 -15.27 -14.14
C TRP A 141 -4.81 -14.38 -15.20
N GLN A 142 -4.75 -14.77 -16.47
CA GLN A 142 -5.23 -13.95 -17.58
C GLN A 142 -6.75 -13.79 -17.60
N ILE A 143 -7.50 -14.78 -17.08
CA ILE A 143 -8.98 -14.74 -17.05
C ILE A 143 -9.54 -14.09 -15.78
N LEU A 144 -8.70 -13.69 -14.82
CA LEU A 144 -9.16 -13.08 -13.58
C LEU A 144 -9.74 -11.69 -13.80
N SER A 145 -10.79 -11.34 -13.04
CA SER A 145 -11.24 -9.95 -12.92
C SER A 145 -10.16 -9.08 -12.26
N GLN A 146 -10.23 -7.76 -12.44
CA GLN A 146 -9.29 -6.82 -11.81
C GLN A 146 -9.24 -6.99 -10.28
N GLY A 147 -10.39 -7.16 -9.61
CA GLY A 147 -10.44 -7.39 -8.16
C GLY A 147 -9.80 -8.73 -7.75
N GLN A 148 -9.96 -9.79 -8.54
CA GLN A 148 -9.29 -11.06 -8.29
C GLN A 148 -7.77 -10.92 -8.49
N ARG A 149 -7.33 -10.19 -9.52
CA ARG A 149 -5.92 -9.88 -9.75
C ARG A 149 -5.32 -9.10 -8.60
N GLY A 150 -5.96 -8.03 -8.13
CA GLY A 150 -5.49 -7.24 -6.98
C GLY A 150 -5.30 -8.10 -5.74
N ARG A 151 -6.29 -8.95 -5.39
CA ARG A 151 -6.21 -9.87 -4.25
C ARG A 151 -5.12 -10.93 -4.41
N THR A 152 -4.92 -11.45 -5.62
CA THR A 152 -3.79 -12.37 -5.91
C THR A 152 -2.44 -11.70 -5.72
N LEU A 153 -2.28 -10.43 -6.14
CA LEU A 153 -1.04 -9.67 -5.93
C LEU A 153 -0.78 -9.39 -4.45
N ILE A 154 -1.84 -9.16 -3.64
CA ILE A 154 -1.69 -9.05 -2.19
C ILE A 154 -1.23 -10.38 -1.60
N ALA A 155 -1.84 -11.51 -1.96
CA ALA A 155 -1.40 -12.84 -1.53
C ALA A 155 0.06 -13.10 -1.90
N ARG A 156 0.46 -12.75 -3.12
CA ARG A 156 1.85 -12.81 -3.59
C ARG A 156 2.80 -11.97 -2.72
N ALA A 157 2.40 -10.74 -2.39
CA ALA A 157 3.21 -9.83 -1.59
C ALA A 157 3.39 -10.31 -0.14
N LEU A 158 2.45 -11.11 0.37
CA LEU A 158 2.49 -11.71 1.71
C LEU A 158 3.33 -12.99 1.77
N MET A 159 3.63 -13.64 0.64
CA MET A 159 4.32 -14.92 0.59
C MET A 159 5.68 -14.95 1.33
N PRO A 160 6.52 -13.89 1.32
CA PRO A 160 7.74 -13.85 2.11
C PRO A 160 7.53 -13.47 3.59
N SER A 161 6.30 -13.44 4.08
CA SER A 161 5.94 -13.00 5.45
C SER A 161 6.52 -11.61 5.78
N PRO A 162 6.20 -10.56 5.01
CA PRO A 162 6.79 -9.24 5.17
C PRO A 162 6.35 -8.58 6.49
N ARG A 163 7.19 -7.69 7.02
CA ARG A 163 6.85 -6.81 8.15
C ARG A 163 6.20 -5.49 7.73
N LEU A 164 6.31 -5.15 6.44
CA LEU A 164 5.74 -3.95 5.83
C LEU A 164 5.02 -4.32 4.55
N LEU A 165 3.77 -3.88 4.40
CA LEU A 165 2.97 -4.03 3.17
C LEU A 165 2.69 -2.66 2.56
N LEU A 166 3.10 -2.47 1.31
CA LEU A 166 2.88 -1.26 0.53
C LEU A 166 1.86 -1.53 -0.57
N LEU A 167 0.79 -0.76 -0.60
CA LEU A 167 -0.33 -0.90 -1.54
C LEU A 167 -0.45 0.39 -2.37
N ASP A 168 -0.07 0.36 -3.66
CA ASP A 168 -0.12 1.52 -4.57
C ASP A 168 -1.43 1.50 -5.35
N GLU A 169 -2.42 2.27 -4.89
CA GLU A 169 -3.74 2.42 -5.51
C GLU A 169 -4.40 1.05 -5.83
N PRO A 170 -4.53 0.14 -4.84
CA PRO A 170 -4.91 -1.25 -5.08
C PRO A 170 -6.36 -1.42 -5.57
N ALA A 171 -7.21 -0.41 -5.42
CA ALA A 171 -8.61 -0.42 -5.84
C ALA A 171 -8.85 0.22 -7.22
N THR A 172 -7.78 0.71 -7.87
CA THR A 172 -7.90 1.37 -9.18
C THR A 172 -8.51 0.44 -10.23
N GLY A 173 -9.55 0.91 -10.90
CA GLY A 173 -10.24 0.18 -11.97
C GLY A 173 -11.18 -0.93 -11.49
N LEU A 174 -11.44 -1.02 -10.19
CA LEU A 174 -12.42 -1.96 -9.63
C LEU A 174 -13.83 -1.39 -9.73
N ASP A 175 -14.79 -2.28 -9.98
CA ASP A 175 -16.20 -1.99 -9.75
C ASP A 175 -16.50 -1.92 -8.24
N LEU A 176 -17.71 -1.51 -7.89
CA LEU A 176 -18.13 -1.36 -6.49
C LEU A 176 -17.93 -2.66 -5.69
N ALA A 177 -18.36 -3.80 -6.22
CA ALA A 177 -18.29 -5.08 -5.52
C ALA A 177 -16.83 -5.53 -5.35
N GLY A 178 -15.99 -5.38 -6.38
CA GLY A 178 -14.56 -5.71 -6.35
C GLY A 178 -13.80 -4.85 -5.34
N ARG A 179 -14.14 -3.56 -5.24
CA ARG A 179 -13.56 -2.64 -4.26
C ARG A 179 -13.92 -3.06 -2.84
N GLU A 180 -15.21 -3.25 -2.55
CA GLU A 180 -15.64 -3.63 -1.20
C GLU A 180 -15.02 -4.97 -0.77
N GLN A 181 -15.01 -5.99 -1.64
CA GLN A 181 -14.33 -7.26 -1.36
C GLN A 181 -12.83 -7.09 -1.08
N LEU A 182 -12.14 -6.20 -1.82
CA LEU A 182 -10.74 -5.91 -1.57
C LEU A 182 -10.54 -5.30 -0.17
N LEU A 183 -11.35 -4.30 0.18
CA LEU A 183 -11.26 -3.60 1.46
C LEU A 183 -11.56 -4.53 2.65
N GLU A 184 -12.57 -5.39 2.53
CA GLU A 184 -12.87 -6.44 3.53
C GLU A 184 -11.67 -7.37 3.75
N ARG A 185 -10.97 -7.78 2.68
CA ARG A 185 -9.79 -8.65 2.80
C ARG A 185 -8.58 -7.94 3.38
N VAL A 186 -8.37 -6.67 3.04
CA VAL A 186 -7.31 -5.86 3.66
C VAL A 186 -7.59 -5.65 5.14
N ASP A 187 -8.82 -5.34 5.52
CA ASP A 187 -9.23 -5.19 6.93
C ASP A 187 -9.07 -6.51 7.73
N LEU A 188 -9.47 -7.66 7.13
CA LEU A 188 -9.23 -8.96 7.73
C LEU A 188 -7.74 -9.24 7.93
N LEU A 189 -6.91 -8.92 6.93
CA LEU A 189 -5.46 -9.06 7.01
C LEU A 189 -4.88 -8.24 8.15
N GLN A 190 -5.28 -6.99 8.30
CA GLN A 190 -4.84 -6.08 9.36
C GLN A 190 -5.17 -6.65 10.76
N ARG A 191 -6.35 -7.24 10.93
CA ARG A 191 -6.77 -7.86 12.20
C ARG A 191 -6.06 -9.18 12.51
N THR A 192 -5.72 -9.97 11.48
CA THR A 192 -5.12 -11.30 11.67
C THR A 192 -3.58 -11.27 11.73
N HIS A 193 -2.95 -10.14 11.38
CA HIS A 193 -1.49 -9.95 11.39
C HIS A 193 -1.14 -8.68 12.18
N PRO A 194 -1.22 -8.73 13.53
CA PRO A 194 -1.12 -7.55 14.38
C PRO A 194 0.24 -6.83 14.32
N ASP A 195 1.31 -7.51 13.90
CA ASP A 195 2.65 -6.93 13.76
C ASP A 195 2.93 -6.37 12.36
N LEU A 196 2.04 -6.64 11.39
CA LEU A 196 2.17 -6.15 10.03
C LEU A 196 1.88 -4.64 9.98
N ALA A 197 2.86 -3.85 9.56
CA ALA A 197 2.62 -2.46 9.22
C ALA A 197 2.17 -2.36 7.76
N SER A 198 1.28 -1.42 7.43
CA SER A 198 0.90 -1.18 6.04
C SER A 198 0.80 0.30 5.68
N VAL A 199 1.13 0.62 4.42
CA VAL A 199 0.90 1.94 3.83
C VAL A 199 0.08 1.76 2.55
N LEU A 200 -1.15 2.27 2.56
CA LEU A 200 -2.06 2.28 1.43
C LEU A 200 -2.06 3.67 0.80
N VAL A 201 -1.71 3.74 -0.48
CA VAL A 201 -1.78 4.97 -1.27
C VAL A 201 -3.10 4.99 -2.02
N THR A 202 -3.82 6.08 -1.91
CA THR A 202 -5.03 6.34 -2.69
C THR A 202 -5.30 7.84 -2.81
N HIS A 203 -6.22 8.22 -3.66
CA HIS A 203 -6.80 9.58 -3.74
C HIS A 203 -8.30 9.59 -3.42
N HIS A 204 -8.85 8.44 -2.98
CA HIS A 204 -10.25 8.26 -2.62
C HIS A 204 -10.40 7.87 -1.14
N LEU A 205 -11.16 8.64 -0.37
CA LEU A 205 -11.41 8.36 1.05
C LEU A 205 -12.26 7.10 1.27
N GLU A 206 -13.12 6.78 0.32
CA GLU A 206 -13.96 5.59 0.33
C GLU A 206 -13.16 4.28 0.20
N GLU A 207 -11.89 4.37 -0.19
CA GLU A 207 -10.97 3.23 -0.31
C GLU A 207 -10.18 2.94 0.97
N LEU A 208 -10.47 3.64 2.06
CA LEU A 208 -9.82 3.38 3.34
C LEU A 208 -10.49 2.21 4.06
N PRO A 209 -9.74 1.12 4.37
CA PRO A 209 -10.25 0.04 5.22
C PRO A 209 -10.64 0.55 6.61
N PRO A 210 -11.66 -0.04 7.28
CA PRO A 210 -12.04 0.34 8.64
C PRO A 210 -10.88 0.26 9.65
N GLY A 211 -9.94 -0.67 9.46
CA GLY A 211 -8.74 -0.83 10.29
C GLY A 211 -7.63 0.21 10.07
N THR A 212 -7.84 1.24 9.23
CA THR A 212 -6.87 2.32 9.06
C THR A 212 -6.68 3.09 10.36
N THR A 213 -5.44 3.14 10.88
CA THR A 213 -5.12 3.77 12.17
C THR A 213 -4.56 5.19 12.03
N HIS A 214 -3.83 5.45 10.97
CA HIS A 214 -3.13 6.72 10.73
C HIS A 214 -3.32 7.19 9.29
N ALA A 215 -3.12 8.48 9.07
CA ALA A 215 -3.12 9.05 7.73
C ALA A 215 -2.03 10.11 7.56
N MET A 216 -1.59 10.28 6.31
CA MET A 216 -0.78 11.41 5.86
C MET A 216 -1.43 12.02 4.63
N LEU A 217 -1.61 13.33 4.65
CA LEU A 217 -2.10 14.12 3.51
C LEU A 217 -0.90 14.81 2.85
N LEU A 218 -0.72 14.56 1.56
CA LEU A 218 0.36 15.12 0.77
C LEU A 218 -0.18 16.00 -0.35
N ARG A 219 0.33 17.24 -0.46
CA ARG A 219 0.02 18.18 -1.54
C ARG A 219 1.30 18.90 -1.99
N ASP A 220 1.52 18.99 -3.29
CA ASP A 220 2.67 19.70 -3.89
C ASP A 220 4.02 19.28 -3.25
N GLY A 221 4.18 17.98 -2.96
CA GLY A 221 5.37 17.42 -2.34
C GLY A 221 5.54 17.75 -0.85
N ARG A 222 4.54 18.35 -0.19
CA ARG A 222 4.58 18.74 1.22
C ARG A 222 3.50 18.03 2.04
N THR A 223 3.80 17.77 3.30
CA THR A 223 2.81 17.25 4.24
C THR A 223 1.84 18.35 4.65
N VAL A 224 0.54 18.12 4.43
CA VAL A 224 -0.54 18.98 4.92
C VAL A 224 -0.88 18.63 6.37
N ALA A 225 -1.04 17.34 6.64
CA ALA A 225 -1.28 16.79 7.99
C ALA A 225 -0.79 15.33 8.04
N ALA A 226 -0.35 14.86 9.20
CA ALA A 226 0.01 13.46 9.44
C ALA A 226 -0.21 13.10 10.92
N GLY A 227 -0.71 11.90 11.21
CA GLY A 227 -1.00 11.41 12.56
C GLY A 227 -2.16 10.43 12.62
N ALA A 228 -2.83 10.35 13.76
CA ALA A 228 -4.00 9.50 13.94
C ALA A 228 -5.09 9.83 12.90
N VAL A 229 -5.71 8.80 12.34
CA VAL A 229 -6.63 8.95 11.21
C VAL A 229 -7.77 9.94 11.50
N ASP A 230 -8.32 9.90 12.71
CA ASP A 230 -9.45 10.75 13.11
C ASP A 230 -9.06 12.23 13.29
N GLU A 231 -7.79 12.51 13.56
CA GLU A 231 -7.24 13.87 13.65
C GLU A 231 -6.88 14.43 12.27
N VAL A 232 -6.49 13.56 11.35
CA VAL A 232 -6.01 13.96 10.01
C VAL A 232 -7.14 14.04 9.00
N ILE A 233 -8.08 13.08 8.99
CA ILE A 233 -9.19 13.04 8.03
C ILE A 233 -10.32 13.95 8.50
N THR A 234 -10.11 15.24 8.34
CA THR A 234 -11.10 16.29 8.68
C THR A 234 -11.52 17.04 7.42
N THR A 235 -12.71 17.65 7.49
CA THR A 235 -13.21 18.53 6.41
C THR A 235 -12.20 19.62 6.04
N ALA A 236 -11.55 20.26 7.04
CA ALA A 236 -10.59 21.33 6.83
C ALA A 236 -9.32 20.82 6.12
N HIS A 237 -8.70 19.77 6.64
CA HIS A 237 -7.46 19.21 6.07
C HIS A 237 -7.68 18.65 4.65
N ILE A 238 -8.78 17.93 4.42
CA ILE A 238 -9.08 17.37 3.09
C ILE A 238 -9.38 18.50 2.10
N SER A 239 -10.18 19.50 2.48
CA SER A 239 -10.44 20.65 1.61
C SER A 239 -9.14 21.39 1.24
N THR A 240 -8.22 21.56 2.20
CA THR A 240 -6.90 22.16 1.96
C THR A 240 -6.06 21.28 1.06
N CYS A 241 -5.99 19.97 1.33
CA CYS A 241 -5.16 19.04 0.57
C CYS A 241 -5.57 18.94 -0.90
N PHE A 242 -6.87 18.87 -1.16
CA PHE A 242 -7.41 18.71 -2.52
C PHE A 242 -7.78 20.03 -3.21
N ASP A 243 -7.54 21.16 -2.55
CA ASP A 243 -7.87 22.51 -3.07
C ASP A 243 -9.33 22.65 -3.52
N HIS A 244 -10.21 22.02 -2.79
CA HIS A 244 -11.63 22.04 -3.10
C HIS A 244 -12.46 21.93 -1.82
N PRO A 245 -13.49 22.80 -1.62
CA PRO A 245 -14.33 22.74 -0.44
C PRO A 245 -15.21 21.47 -0.48
N VAL A 246 -14.96 20.57 0.47
CA VAL A 246 -15.72 19.32 0.64
C VAL A 246 -16.18 19.20 2.09
N ARG A 247 -17.14 18.32 2.32
CA ARG A 247 -17.57 17.90 3.65
C ARG A 247 -17.26 16.40 3.80
N ILE A 248 -16.57 16.05 4.88
CA ILE A 248 -16.24 14.67 5.22
C ILE A 248 -17.30 14.14 6.18
N LEU A 249 -17.78 12.94 5.91
CA LEU A 249 -18.68 12.18 6.75
C LEU A 249 -18.02 10.83 7.10
N ARG A 250 -18.30 10.34 8.31
CA ARG A 250 -17.92 8.98 8.73
C ARG A 250 -19.17 8.27 9.20
N ASP A 251 -19.41 7.10 8.64
CA ASP A 251 -20.53 6.25 8.99
C ASP A 251 -20.05 4.80 9.07
N GLU A 252 -20.38 4.09 10.18
CA GLU A 252 -19.94 2.72 10.45
C GLU A 252 -18.44 2.47 10.20
N GLY A 253 -17.60 3.46 10.56
CA GLY A 253 -16.14 3.39 10.37
C GLY A 253 -15.65 3.68 8.96
N ARG A 254 -16.54 3.95 7.99
CA ARG A 254 -16.23 4.27 6.60
C ARG A 254 -16.30 5.77 6.36
N TRP A 255 -15.37 6.25 5.53
CA TRP A 255 -15.30 7.65 5.14
C TRP A 255 -16.05 7.88 3.83
N SER A 256 -16.71 9.03 3.72
CA SER A 256 -17.33 9.49 2.48
C SER A 256 -17.16 11.00 2.30
N VAL A 257 -17.16 11.44 1.05
CA VAL A 257 -16.99 12.84 0.66
C VAL A 257 -18.29 13.38 0.06
N ARG A 258 -18.69 14.56 0.47
CA ARG A 258 -19.80 15.31 -0.11
C ARG A 258 -19.32 16.69 -0.55
N PRO A 259 -19.86 17.27 -1.61
CA PRO A 259 -19.62 18.69 -1.90
C PRO A 259 -20.01 19.55 -0.70
N ALA A 260 -19.19 20.56 -0.36
CA ALA A 260 -19.65 21.59 0.55
C ALA A 260 -20.80 22.33 -0.13
N GLN A 261 -21.94 22.49 0.57
CA GLN A 261 -23.03 23.33 0.03
C GLN A 261 -22.50 24.76 -0.08
N PRO A 262 -22.65 25.43 -1.24
CA PRO A 262 -22.39 26.86 -1.30
C PRO A 262 -23.25 27.56 -0.25
N GLN A 263 -22.66 28.39 0.60
CA GLN A 263 -23.44 29.31 1.42
C GLN A 263 -24.16 30.23 0.43
N LEU A 264 -25.44 29.99 0.23
CA LEU A 264 -26.31 30.94 -0.47
C LEU A 264 -26.37 32.19 0.41
N ASN A 265 -25.56 33.19 0.03
CA ASN A 265 -25.70 34.57 0.57
C ASN A 265 -26.90 35.23 -0.04
#